data_78fc2710ea19249eb28c7a794dd08298
#
_entry.id   78fc2710ea19249eb28c7a794dd08298
#
_cell.length_a   1.000
_cell.length_b   1.000
_cell.length_c   1.000
_cell.angle_alpha   90.00
_cell.angle_beta   90.00
_cell.angle_gamma   90.00
#
_symmetry.space_group_name_H-M   'P 1'
#
loop_
_entity.id
_entity.type
_entity.pdbx_description
1 polymer ?
#
loop_
_entity_poly.entity_id
_entity_poly.type
_entity_poly.pdbx_seq_one_letter_code
_entity_poly.pdbx_strand_id
1 'polypeptide(L)'
;MPIYMDVHEHLPEGATAKDVAQAHAADLAKQDTYGVKYLKYWVDEKEHKVFCLVEAPDAETAARVHREAHGLVADRIHEVVEGV
;
A
#
# COMPACT_ATOMS: atom_id res chain seq x y z
N MET A 1 -10.15 13.15 -3.82
CA MET A 1 -10.07 12.26 -2.64
C MET A 1 -8.76 12.48 -1.92
N PRO A 2 -8.72 12.27 -0.60
CA PRO A 2 -7.44 12.34 0.13
C PRO A 2 -6.41 11.35 -0.43
N ILE A 3 -5.16 11.69 -0.22
CA ILE A 3 -4.02 10.84 -0.58
C ILE A 3 -3.36 10.38 0.71
N TYR A 4 -3.03 9.12 0.77
CA TYR A 4 -2.39 8.51 1.95
C TYR A 4 -1.07 7.86 1.54
N MET A 5 -0.10 7.95 2.44
CA MET A 5 1.13 7.16 2.35
C MET A 5 1.03 6.09 3.42
N ASP A 6 0.97 4.82 3.02
CA ASP A 6 1.00 3.75 3.99
C ASP A 6 2.40 3.13 4.05
N VAL A 7 2.78 2.67 5.23
CA VAL A 7 4.13 2.16 5.48
C VAL A 7 4.02 0.77 6.10
N HIS A 8 4.61 -0.19 5.40
CA HIS A 8 4.78 -1.54 5.92
C HIS A 8 6.19 -1.63 6.47
N GLU A 9 6.34 -1.78 7.78
CA GLU A 9 7.65 -1.72 8.43
C GLU A 9 8.31 -3.08 8.62
N HIS A 10 7.57 -4.17 8.38
CA HIS A 10 8.01 -5.53 8.69
C HIS A 10 7.76 -6.48 7.53
N LEU A 11 8.44 -6.26 6.39
CA LEU A 11 8.39 -7.24 5.32
C LEU A 11 8.98 -8.56 5.83
N PRO A 12 8.40 -9.70 5.43
CA PRO A 12 8.99 -10.99 5.76
C PRO A 12 10.43 -11.08 5.28
N GLU A 13 11.28 -11.75 6.05
CA GLU A 13 12.66 -11.99 5.65
C GLU A 13 12.67 -12.75 4.31
N GLY A 14 13.52 -12.31 3.40
CA GLY A 14 13.61 -12.89 2.07
C GLY A 14 12.63 -12.33 1.06
N ALA A 15 11.70 -11.46 1.47
CA ALA A 15 10.78 -10.81 0.54
C ALA A 15 11.55 -9.87 -0.38
N THR A 16 11.21 -9.88 -1.67
CA THR A 16 11.88 -9.09 -2.68
C THR A 16 10.92 -8.08 -3.30
N ALA A 17 11.47 -7.15 -4.10
CA ALA A 17 10.66 -6.22 -4.87
C ALA A 17 9.67 -6.95 -5.78
N LYS A 18 10.04 -8.14 -6.27
CA LYS A 18 9.15 -8.95 -7.10
C LYS A 18 7.92 -9.43 -6.31
N ASP A 19 8.12 -9.83 -5.05
CA ASP A 19 7.02 -10.26 -4.20
C ASP A 19 6.07 -9.09 -3.94
N VAL A 20 6.61 -7.90 -3.72
CA VAL A 20 5.82 -6.69 -3.52
C VAL A 20 5.04 -6.32 -4.79
N ALA A 21 5.66 -6.49 -5.96
CA ALA A 21 4.98 -6.24 -7.23
C ALA A 21 3.77 -7.15 -7.41
N GLN A 22 3.87 -8.41 -6.98
CA GLN A 22 2.72 -9.34 -7.03
C GLN A 22 1.61 -8.92 -6.08
N ALA A 23 1.96 -8.45 -4.88
CA ALA A 23 0.98 -7.93 -3.92
C ALA A 23 0.30 -6.67 -4.46
N HIS A 24 1.08 -5.78 -5.08
CA HIS A 24 0.53 -4.57 -5.70
C HIS A 24 -0.45 -4.91 -6.82
N ALA A 25 -0.12 -5.90 -7.64
CA ALA A 25 -1.03 -6.36 -8.70
C ALA A 25 -2.36 -6.87 -8.11
N ALA A 26 -2.32 -7.55 -6.97
CA ALA A 26 -3.54 -7.99 -6.28
C ALA A 26 -4.35 -6.79 -5.78
N ASP A 27 -3.70 -5.74 -5.27
CA ASP A 27 -4.37 -4.50 -4.88
C ASP A 27 -5.09 -3.88 -6.07
N LEU A 28 -4.42 -3.79 -7.22
CA LEU A 28 -5.00 -3.20 -8.43
C LEU A 28 -6.23 -3.97 -8.92
N ALA A 29 -6.24 -5.28 -8.74
CA ALA A 29 -7.37 -6.12 -9.13
C ALA A 29 -8.57 -5.94 -8.18
N LYS A 30 -8.35 -5.48 -6.94
CA LYS A 30 -9.39 -5.37 -5.91
C LYS A 30 -9.89 -3.94 -5.70
N GLN A 31 -9.06 -2.95 -6.00
CA GLN A 31 -9.28 -1.55 -5.59
C GLN A 31 -10.57 -0.92 -6.11
N ASP A 32 -11.01 -1.28 -7.31
CA ASP A 32 -12.21 -0.66 -7.93
C ASP A 32 -13.47 -0.90 -7.12
N THR A 33 -13.56 -2.03 -6.42
CA THR A 33 -14.69 -2.39 -5.58
C THR A 33 -14.94 -1.34 -4.49
N TYR A 34 -13.88 -0.67 -4.04
CA TYR A 34 -13.95 0.27 -2.91
C TYR A 34 -13.68 1.71 -3.31
N GLY A 35 -13.53 2.00 -4.61
CA GLY A 35 -13.21 3.35 -5.06
C GLY A 35 -11.84 3.82 -4.60
N VAL A 36 -10.90 2.90 -4.44
CA VAL A 36 -9.53 3.16 -4.02
C VAL A 36 -8.62 3.07 -5.24
N LYS A 37 -7.55 3.85 -5.24
CA LYS A 37 -6.57 3.82 -6.33
C LYS A 37 -5.16 3.86 -5.76
N TYR A 38 -4.47 2.73 -5.80
CA TYR A 38 -3.04 2.66 -5.47
C TYR A 38 -2.24 3.22 -6.63
N LEU A 39 -1.46 4.27 -6.38
CA LEU A 39 -0.78 5.05 -7.42
C LEU A 39 0.64 4.55 -7.67
N LYS A 40 1.43 4.42 -6.61
CA LYS A 40 2.84 4.06 -6.65
C LYS A 40 3.23 3.34 -5.38
N TYR A 41 4.36 2.65 -5.44
CA TYR A 41 4.95 2.08 -4.23
C TYR A 41 6.47 2.09 -4.37
N TRP A 42 7.14 2.04 -3.23
CA TRP A 42 8.60 1.94 -3.15
C TRP A 42 8.97 0.82 -2.20
N VAL A 43 10.02 0.07 -2.53
CA VAL A 43 10.48 -1.05 -1.71
C VAL A 43 11.88 -0.75 -1.20
N ASP A 44 12.05 -0.85 0.11
CA ASP A 44 13.37 -0.80 0.75
C ASP A 44 13.71 -2.23 1.16
N GLU A 45 14.42 -2.94 0.28
CA GLU A 45 14.77 -4.34 0.54
C GLU A 45 15.78 -4.47 1.69
N LYS A 46 16.61 -3.45 1.88
CA LYS A 46 17.63 -3.45 2.91
C LYS A 46 17.03 -3.34 4.32
N GLU A 47 16.05 -2.45 4.49
CA GLU A 47 15.41 -2.22 5.79
C GLU A 47 14.06 -2.94 5.91
N HIS A 48 13.68 -3.72 4.92
CA HIS A 48 12.44 -4.51 4.90
C HIS A 48 11.18 -3.66 5.04
N LYS A 49 11.10 -2.57 4.25
CA LYS A 49 9.96 -1.65 4.29
C LYS A 49 9.35 -1.47 2.90
N VAL A 50 8.05 -1.19 2.89
CA VAL A 50 7.33 -0.80 1.66
C VAL A 50 6.54 0.46 1.96
N PHE A 51 6.57 1.38 1.02
CA PHE A 51 5.81 2.63 1.07
C PHE A 51 4.84 2.63 -0.09
N CYS A 52 3.54 2.78 0.18
CA CYS A 52 2.51 2.81 -0.86
C CYS A 52 1.82 4.17 -0.85
N LEU A 53 1.63 4.75 -2.03
CA LEU A 53 0.87 5.99 -2.20
C LEU A 53 -0.50 5.62 -2.76
N VAL A 54 -1.57 6.09 -2.12
CA VAL A 54 -2.93 5.66 -2.43
C VAL A 54 -3.92 6.82 -2.33
N GLU A 55 -4.86 6.89 -3.28
CA GLU A 55 -6.05 7.74 -3.19
C GLU A 55 -7.19 6.89 -2.63
N ALA A 56 -7.84 7.36 -1.57
CA ALA A 56 -8.95 6.65 -0.94
C ALA A 56 -9.88 7.63 -0.22
N PRO A 57 -11.16 7.26 -0.02
CA PRO A 57 -12.07 8.11 0.76
C PRO A 57 -11.62 8.28 2.20
N ASP A 58 -10.99 7.27 2.76
CA ASP A 58 -10.44 7.29 4.12
C ASP A 58 -9.38 6.20 4.27
N ALA A 59 -8.65 6.26 5.38
CA ALA A 59 -7.55 5.34 5.67
C ALA A 59 -8.04 3.89 5.81
N GLU A 60 -9.19 3.70 6.44
CA GLU A 60 -9.74 2.35 6.68
C GLU A 60 -10.08 1.65 5.36
N THR A 61 -10.62 2.39 4.39
CA THR A 61 -10.96 1.83 3.08
C THR A 61 -9.71 1.39 2.33
N ALA A 62 -8.63 2.18 2.40
CA ALA A 62 -7.34 1.80 1.81
C ALA A 62 -6.80 0.52 2.47
N ALA A 63 -6.83 0.46 3.81
CA ALA A 63 -6.38 -0.72 4.53
C ALA A 63 -7.20 -1.96 4.18
N ARG A 64 -8.48 -1.78 3.91
CA ARG A 64 -9.38 -2.88 3.54
C ARG A 64 -8.98 -3.52 2.22
N VAL A 65 -8.55 -2.71 1.25
CA VAL A 65 -8.08 -3.25 -0.04
C VAL A 65 -6.89 -4.17 0.19
N HIS A 66 -5.88 -3.73 0.95
CA HIS A 66 -4.72 -4.55 1.30
C HIS A 66 -5.13 -5.84 2.02
N ARG A 67 -6.03 -5.72 2.98
CA ARG A 67 -6.47 -6.88 3.77
C ARG A 67 -7.13 -7.94 2.90
N GLU A 68 -7.99 -7.52 1.97
CA GLU A 68 -8.72 -8.45 1.11
C GLU A 68 -7.90 -8.94 -0.06
N ALA A 69 -6.95 -8.13 -0.56
CA ALA A 69 -6.14 -8.51 -1.71
C ALA A 69 -5.05 -9.52 -1.34
N HIS A 70 -4.35 -9.30 -0.25
CA HIS A 70 -3.20 -10.14 0.12
C HIS A 70 -2.96 -10.28 1.63
N GLY A 71 -3.74 -9.60 2.46
CA GLY A 71 -3.66 -9.73 3.91
C GLY A 71 -2.55 -8.92 4.58
N LEU A 72 -1.71 -8.21 3.82
CA LEU A 72 -0.59 -7.45 4.36
C LEU A 72 -1.04 -6.00 4.60
N VAL A 73 -1.52 -5.72 5.81
CA VAL A 73 -1.97 -4.40 6.20
C VAL A 73 -0.79 -3.56 6.67
N ALA A 74 -0.78 -2.28 6.32
CA ALA A 74 0.31 -1.39 6.72
C ALA A 74 0.35 -1.18 8.23
N ASP A 75 1.56 -0.98 8.76
CA ASP A 75 1.78 -0.65 10.17
C ASP A 75 1.36 0.79 10.47
N ARG A 76 1.55 1.68 9.50
CA ARG A 76 1.20 3.10 9.61
C ARG A 76 0.56 3.58 8.32
N ILE A 77 -0.36 4.52 8.45
CA ILE A 77 -0.95 5.20 7.30
C ILE A 77 -1.10 6.68 7.62
N HIS A 78 -0.59 7.51 6.72
CA HIS A 78 -0.55 8.96 6.90
C HIS A 78 -1.31 9.65 5.78
N GLU A 79 -2.20 10.56 6.13
CA GLU A 79 -2.77 11.45 5.13
C GLU A 79 -1.69 12.47 4.75
N VAL A 80 -1.42 12.60 3.46
CA VAL A 80 -0.31 13.42 2.98
C VAL A 80 -0.77 14.40 1.91
N VAL A 81 -0.01 15.48 1.78
CA VAL A 81 -0.18 16.47 0.72
C VAL A 81 1.13 16.54 -0.03
N GLU A 82 1.07 16.49 -1.36
CA GLU A 82 2.28 16.59 -2.17
C GLU A 82 2.87 17.99 -2.06
N GLY A 83 4.16 18.07 -1.77
CA GLY A 83 4.89 19.34 -1.74
C GLY A 83 5.19 19.84 -3.14
N VAL A 84 5.33 21.16 -3.27
CA VAL A 84 5.67 21.82 -4.54
C VAL A 84 7.02 22.52 -4.45
#